data_0b5e175dffeadd08bf222d1fb70c150e
#
_entry.id   0b5e175dffeadd08bf222d1fb70c150e
#
_cell.length_a   1.000
_cell.length_b   1.000
_cell.length_c   1.000
_cell.angle_alpha   90.00
_cell.angle_beta   90.00
_cell.angle_gamma   90.00
#
_symmetry.space_group_name_H-M   'P 1'
#
loop_
_entity.id
_entity.type
_entity.pdbx_description
1 polymer ?
#
loop_
_entity_poly.entity_id
_entity_poly.type
_entity_poly.pdbx_seq_one_letter_code
_entity_poly.pdbx_strand_id
1 'polypeptide(L)'
;MLGVLALVIALVAIVSGGGGGSGEKTSTRARSGATPARPGARSTSAAYRRESRAITRVLGYTPFVARGSPRKREVALTIDDGPGPLTSRFVRTLRHLHAPATFFIVGQQLNSFGAGLREEIRAGFAIGDHTEQHQTLTQLRPGLQSKAIQDAALRIRSYGIPYPRLFRPPGGFFNAATMAALREHRMLAVLWTVDTQDFTRPGARAIMQRAVDGARNGAIILLHDGGGDRTQTLAALPAIIHRLRARGFQLVTVPQMLLHDPPSKRQARPISHGA
;
A
#
# COMPACT_ATOMS: atom_id res chain seq x y z
N MET A 1 -47.25 37.84 5.56
CA MET A 1 -47.95 37.03 6.58
C MET A 1 -46.87 36.13 7.16
N LEU A 2 -46.24 36.53 8.16
CA LEU A 2 -46.39 36.51 9.64
C LEU A 2 -46.76 35.12 10.19
N GLY A 3 -45.91 34.63 11.05
CA GLY A 3 -46.17 33.85 12.25
C GLY A 3 -45.47 32.46 12.22
N VAL A 4 -44.93 31.89 13.26
CA VAL A 4 -44.71 32.28 14.65
C VAL A 4 -43.62 31.36 15.23
N LEU A 5 -42.77 31.95 16.02
CA LEU A 5 -41.73 31.35 16.86
C LEU A 5 -42.38 30.61 18.04
N ALA A 6 -41.94 29.44 18.41
CA ALA A 6 -42.26 28.83 19.69
C ALA A 6 -40.98 28.34 20.39
N LEU A 7 -40.63 29.05 21.43
CA LEU A 7 -39.59 28.79 22.41
C LEU A 7 -40.20 27.94 23.53
N VAL A 8 -39.58 26.82 23.92
CA VAL A 8 -39.94 26.11 25.16
C VAL A 8 -38.72 26.02 26.06
N ILE A 9 -38.84 26.77 27.18
CA ILE A 9 -37.92 26.72 28.32
C ILE A 9 -38.50 25.71 29.31
N ALA A 10 -37.71 24.77 29.79
CA ALA A 10 -38.08 23.93 30.94
C ALA A 10 -37.04 24.05 32.05
N LEU A 11 -37.60 24.25 33.23
CA LEU A 11 -37.00 24.65 34.49
C LEU A 11 -36.20 23.56 35.18
N VAL A 12 -35.18 23.99 35.90
CA VAL A 12 -34.37 23.24 36.89
C VAL A 12 -35.18 23.09 38.19
N ALA A 13 -35.15 21.92 38.82
CA ALA A 13 -35.51 21.73 40.22
C ALA A 13 -34.33 21.07 40.96
N ILE A 14 -33.84 21.81 41.95
CA ILE A 14 -32.85 21.37 42.94
C ILE A 14 -33.61 20.80 44.14
N VAL A 15 -33.28 19.60 44.59
CA VAL A 15 -33.63 19.08 45.92
C VAL A 15 -32.38 18.61 46.63
N SER A 16 -32.04 19.25 47.70
CA SER A 16 -31.01 18.87 48.67
C SER A 16 -31.59 17.98 49.76
N GLY A 17 -30.88 16.92 50.12
CA GLY A 17 -31.19 16.09 51.27
C GLY A 17 -29.95 15.28 51.70
N GLY A 18 -29.41 15.63 52.87
CA GLY A 18 -28.22 14.98 53.41
C GLY A 18 -28.57 13.75 54.25
N GLY A 19 -27.56 12.90 54.47
CA GLY A 19 -27.61 11.74 55.37
C GLY A 19 -26.33 10.94 55.33
N GLY A 20 -25.51 10.97 56.37
CA GLY A 20 -24.23 10.29 56.47
C GLY A 20 -24.36 8.78 56.75
N GLY A 21 -23.30 8.04 56.46
CA GLY A 21 -23.14 6.63 56.77
C GLY A 21 -21.78 6.13 56.35
N SER A 22 -21.00 5.73 57.30
CA SER A 22 -19.60 5.22 57.28
C SER A 22 -19.38 3.98 56.49
N GLY A 23 -18.22 3.94 55.84
CA GLY A 23 -17.28 2.81 55.82
C GLY A 23 -17.54 1.63 54.88
N GLU A 24 -16.77 1.54 53.85
CA GLU A 24 -16.01 0.32 53.54
C GLU A 24 -15.09 0.58 52.31
N LYS A 25 -13.77 0.40 52.53
CA LYS A 25 -12.77 0.55 51.46
C LYS A 25 -12.74 -0.75 50.64
N THR A 26 -13.46 -0.80 49.56
CA THR A 26 -13.24 -1.78 48.50
C THR A 26 -12.39 -1.18 47.40
N SER A 27 -11.14 -1.65 47.35
CA SER A 27 -10.18 -1.32 46.29
C SER A 27 -10.66 -1.90 44.94
N THR A 28 -11.36 -1.12 44.17
CA THR A 28 -11.64 -1.44 42.76
C THR A 28 -10.44 -1.03 41.91
N ARG A 29 -9.64 -2.06 41.63
CA ARG A 29 -8.53 -2.01 40.65
C ARG A 29 -9.10 -1.55 39.29
N ALA A 30 -8.90 -0.27 38.96
CA ALA A 30 -9.26 0.30 37.68
C ALA A 30 -8.59 -0.52 36.56
N ARG A 31 -9.41 -1.21 35.78
CA ARG A 31 -8.96 -1.80 34.51
C ARG A 31 -8.52 -0.65 33.62
N SER A 32 -7.22 -0.58 33.38
CA SER A 32 -6.58 0.29 32.42
C SER A 32 -7.24 0.04 31.07
N GLY A 33 -8.09 0.99 30.66
CA GLY A 33 -8.67 1.03 29.33
C GLY A 33 -7.53 1.21 28.32
N ALA A 34 -7.27 0.21 27.53
CA ALA A 34 -6.31 0.31 26.44
C ALA A 34 -6.79 1.37 25.46
N THR A 35 -6.14 2.51 25.44
CA THR A 35 -6.34 3.57 24.46
C THR A 35 -6.15 2.96 23.07
N PRO A 36 -7.09 3.14 22.11
CA PRO A 36 -6.91 2.62 20.75
C PRO A 36 -5.64 3.23 20.14
N ALA A 37 -4.73 2.37 19.69
CA ALA A 37 -3.45 2.78 19.12
C ALA A 37 -3.67 3.78 17.97
N ARG A 38 -3.05 4.96 18.06
CA ARG A 38 -3.04 5.98 17.00
C ARG A 38 -2.60 5.37 15.68
N PRO A 39 -3.19 5.77 14.52
CA PRO A 39 -2.83 5.26 13.19
C PRO A 39 -1.34 5.36 12.80
N GLY A 40 -0.52 6.12 13.50
CA GLY A 40 0.92 6.25 13.28
C GLY A 40 1.81 5.18 13.93
N ALA A 41 1.27 4.27 14.76
CA ALA A 41 2.09 3.34 15.56
C ALA A 41 2.84 2.26 14.72
N ARG A 42 2.44 1.98 13.48
CA ARG A 42 3.13 1.02 12.60
C ARG A 42 4.39 1.60 11.96
N SER A 43 4.43 2.89 11.71
CA SER A 43 5.55 3.57 11.05
C SER A 43 6.85 3.54 11.86
N THR A 44 6.74 3.41 13.16
CA THR A 44 7.88 3.31 14.09
C THR A 44 8.13 1.90 14.59
N SER A 45 7.36 0.91 14.09
CA SER A 45 7.50 -0.48 14.53
C SER A 45 8.89 -1.03 14.21
N ALA A 46 9.36 -1.98 15.03
CA ALA A 46 10.63 -2.66 14.80
C ALA A 46 10.66 -3.39 13.43
N ALA A 47 9.50 -3.87 12.96
CA ALA A 47 9.33 -4.49 11.64
C ALA A 47 9.61 -3.47 10.53
N TYR A 48 8.94 -2.31 10.55
CA TYR A 48 9.18 -1.24 9.57
C TYR A 48 10.65 -0.81 9.50
N ARG A 49 11.30 -0.64 10.67
CA ARG A 49 12.73 -0.28 10.70
C ARG A 49 13.63 -1.35 10.07
N ARG A 50 13.31 -2.64 10.26
CA ARG A 50 14.04 -3.75 9.63
C ARG A 50 13.85 -3.75 8.12
N GLU A 51 12.62 -3.61 7.63
CA GLU A 51 12.27 -3.52 6.21
C GLU A 51 12.95 -2.30 5.55
N SER A 52 12.90 -1.13 6.19
CA SER A 52 13.56 0.09 5.70
C SER A 52 15.09 -0.07 5.61
N ARG A 53 15.73 -0.77 6.56
CA ARG A 53 17.15 -1.11 6.48
C ARG A 53 17.45 -2.09 5.35
N ALA A 54 16.57 -3.05 5.09
CA ALA A 54 16.73 -3.97 3.95
C ALA A 54 16.67 -3.22 2.62
N ILE A 55 15.74 -2.28 2.45
CA ILE A 55 15.68 -1.39 1.27
C ILE A 55 16.98 -0.59 1.14
N THR A 56 17.48 0.01 2.23
CA THR A 56 18.75 0.76 2.22
C THR A 56 19.94 -0.11 1.80
N ARG A 57 19.99 -1.36 2.27
CA ARG A 57 21.02 -2.32 1.89
C ARG A 57 20.98 -2.61 0.38
N VAL A 58 19.79 -2.82 -0.17
CA VAL A 58 19.60 -3.09 -1.61
C VAL A 58 20.00 -1.88 -2.44
N LEU A 59 19.59 -0.67 -2.04
CA LEU A 59 20.00 0.59 -2.68
C LEU A 59 21.53 0.79 -2.72
N GLY A 60 22.27 0.16 -1.80
CA GLY A 60 23.73 0.21 -1.78
C GLY A 60 24.39 -0.50 -2.97
N TYR A 61 23.66 -1.33 -3.73
CA TYR A 61 24.24 -2.08 -4.85
C TYR A 61 23.37 -2.14 -6.12
N THR A 62 22.09 -1.81 -6.04
CA THR A 62 21.21 -1.69 -7.22
C THR A 62 20.16 -0.62 -7.01
N PRO A 63 19.88 0.24 -8.02
CA PRO A 63 18.86 1.27 -7.92
C PRO A 63 17.44 0.74 -8.17
N PHE A 64 17.30 -0.50 -8.67
CA PHE A 64 16.00 -1.11 -8.91
C PHE A 64 16.01 -2.62 -8.64
N VAL A 65 14.81 -3.16 -8.40
CA VAL A 65 14.56 -4.60 -8.32
C VAL A 65 13.37 -4.97 -9.22
N ALA A 66 13.52 -6.04 -9.98
CA ALA A 66 12.41 -6.65 -10.73
C ALA A 66 12.03 -8.02 -10.14
N ARG A 67 12.90 -8.57 -9.31
CA ARG A 67 12.76 -9.89 -8.70
C ARG A 67 13.44 -9.93 -7.35
N GLY A 68 12.84 -10.64 -6.40
CA GLY A 68 13.49 -11.03 -5.15
C GLY A 68 14.52 -12.14 -5.35
N SER A 69 14.94 -12.76 -4.26
CA SER A 69 15.88 -13.88 -4.30
C SER A 69 15.24 -15.13 -4.93
N PRO A 70 15.96 -15.84 -5.81
CA PRO A 70 15.50 -17.12 -6.35
C PRO A 70 15.56 -18.27 -5.34
N ARG A 71 16.24 -18.08 -4.20
CA ARG A 71 16.41 -19.11 -3.16
C ARG A 71 15.17 -19.27 -2.27
N LYS A 72 14.32 -18.25 -2.17
CA LYS A 72 13.10 -18.26 -1.36
C LYS A 72 11.88 -18.51 -2.22
N ARG A 73 11.03 -19.43 -1.76
CA ARG A 73 9.75 -19.73 -2.42
C ARG A 73 8.69 -18.68 -2.07
N GLU A 74 9.04 -17.42 -2.33
CA GLU A 74 8.24 -16.25 -2.04
C GLU A 74 7.79 -15.58 -3.33
N VAL A 75 6.59 -14.97 -3.31
CA VAL A 75 6.07 -14.10 -4.37
C VAL A 75 5.43 -12.87 -3.73
N ALA A 76 5.56 -11.72 -4.39
CA ALA A 76 4.91 -10.48 -3.99
C ALA A 76 3.77 -10.12 -4.95
N LEU A 77 2.56 -9.94 -4.40
CA LEU A 77 1.47 -9.29 -5.12
C LEU A 77 1.68 -7.78 -5.02
N THR A 78 1.72 -7.11 -6.16
CA THR A 78 1.86 -5.65 -6.24
C THR A 78 0.73 -5.06 -7.05
N ILE A 79 0.18 -3.95 -6.60
CA ILE A 79 -1.07 -3.38 -7.09
C ILE A 79 -0.85 -1.89 -7.33
N ASP A 80 -1.05 -1.46 -8.57
CA ASP A 80 -0.75 -0.11 -9.06
C ASP A 80 -2.00 0.72 -9.33
N ASP A 81 -1.80 2.02 -9.57
CA ASP A 81 -2.76 3.04 -10.02
C ASP A 81 -3.80 3.48 -8.99
N GLY A 82 -3.84 2.82 -7.84
CA GLY A 82 -4.77 3.15 -6.77
C GLY A 82 -4.40 4.43 -6.00
N PRO A 83 -5.27 4.77 -5.02
CA PRO A 83 -6.54 4.14 -4.78
C PRO A 83 -7.59 4.48 -5.84
N GLY A 84 -8.52 3.57 -6.09
CA GLY A 84 -9.62 3.73 -7.04
C GLY A 84 -10.96 3.29 -6.47
N PRO A 85 -12.03 3.27 -7.28
CA PRO A 85 -13.39 2.91 -6.83
C PRO A 85 -13.49 1.51 -6.21
N LEU A 86 -12.59 0.59 -6.58
CA LEU A 86 -12.60 -0.79 -6.12
C LEU A 86 -11.60 -1.08 -5.00
N THR A 87 -10.73 -0.15 -4.64
CA THR A 87 -9.66 -0.34 -3.64
C THR A 87 -10.18 -0.94 -2.33
N SER A 88 -11.28 -0.43 -1.78
CA SER A 88 -11.87 -1.00 -0.56
C SER A 88 -12.27 -2.47 -0.71
N ARG A 89 -12.65 -2.90 -1.90
CA ARG A 89 -12.98 -4.32 -2.17
C ARG A 89 -11.70 -5.16 -2.29
N PHE A 90 -10.64 -4.64 -2.92
CA PHE A 90 -9.31 -5.28 -2.93
C PHE A 90 -8.79 -5.47 -1.51
N VAL A 91 -8.83 -4.42 -0.69
CA VAL A 91 -8.40 -4.46 0.72
C VAL A 91 -9.17 -5.53 1.50
N ARG A 92 -10.50 -5.58 1.37
CA ARG A 92 -11.32 -6.59 2.05
C ARG A 92 -10.97 -8.01 1.60
N THR A 93 -10.81 -8.24 0.29
CA THR A 93 -10.46 -9.55 -0.27
C THR A 93 -9.10 -10.02 0.23
N LEU A 94 -8.08 -9.16 0.15
CA LEU A 94 -6.73 -9.48 0.61
C LEU A 94 -6.69 -9.77 2.12
N ARG A 95 -7.42 -8.99 2.93
CA ARG A 95 -7.52 -9.22 4.37
C ARG A 95 -8.22 -10.53 4.71
N HIS A 96 -9.35 -10.80 4.06
CA HIS A 96 -10.10 -12.06 4.27
C HIS A 96 -9.24 -13.27 3.94
N LEU A 97 -8.43 -13.18 2.89
CA LEU A 97 -7.52 -14.25 2.48
C LEU A 97 -6.15 -14.20 3.18
N HIS A 98 -5.96 -13.30 4.15
CA HIS A 98 -4.68 -13.11 4.84
C HIS A 98 -3.49 -12.98 3.86
N ALA A 99 -3.69 -12.30 2.74
CA ALA A 99 -2.70 -12.12 1.70
C ALA A 99 -2.03 -10.75 1.82
N PRO A 100 -0.73 -10.67 2.15
CA PRO A 100 0.01 -9.42 2.11
C PRO A 100 0.15 -8.92 0.67
N ALA A 101 0.18 -7.59 0.51
CA ALA A 101 0.38 -6.93 -0.78
C ALA A 101 1.18 -5.63 -0.62
N THR A 102 1.68 -5.12 -1.74
CA THR A 102 2.31 -3.80 -1.84
C THR A 102 1.54 -2.98 -2.85
N PHE A 103 1.08 -1.80 -2.44
CA PHE A 103 0.34 -0.86 -3.29
C PHE A 103 1.25 0.28 -3.73
N PHE A 104 1.19 0.67 -5.00
CA PHE A 104 1.89 1.81 -5.56
C PHE A 104 0.87 2.89 -5.92
N ILE A 105 0.91 3.98 -5.18
CA ILE A 105 -0.14 4.99 -5.10
C ILE A 105 0.12 6.12 -6.09
N VAL A 106 -0.88 6.44 -6.90
CA VAL A 106 -0.92 7.67 -7.71
C VAL A 106 -1.42 8.82 -6.83
N GLY A 107 -0.60 9.84 -6.64
CA GLY A 107 -0.87 10.92 -5.69
C GLY A 107 -2.20 11.64 -5.94
N GLN A 108 -2.50 11.96 -7.18
CA GLN A 108 -3.74 12.66 -7.56
C GLN A 108 -5.01 11.86 -7.24
N GLN A 109 -4.96 10.52 -7.22
CA GLN A 109 -6.11 9.68 -6.86
C GLN A 109 -6.56 9.89 -5.41
N LEU A 110 -5.67 10.37 -4.55
CA LEU A 110 -5.97 10.67 -3.16
C LEU A 110 -7.00 11.81 -2.99
N ASN A 111 -7.20 12.64 -4.01
CA ASN A 111 -8.23 13.68 -3.98
C ASN A 111 -9.65 13.08 -3.88
N SER A 112 -9.91 12.01 -4.62
CA SER A 112 -11.23 11.37 -4.70
C SER A 112 -11.32 10.10 -3.85
N PHE A 113 -10.22 9.36 -3.69
CA PHE A 113 -10.22 8.03 -3.11
C PHE A 113 -9.28 7.90 -1.89
N GLY A 114 -8.92 8.99 -1.22
CA GLY A 114 -8.02 8.97 -0.08
C GLY A 114 -8.46 8.07 1.09
N ALA A 115 -9.74 7.74 1.18
CA ALA A 115 -10.24 6.73 2.13
C ALA A 115 -9.64 5.35 1.86
N GLY A 116 -9.41 4.98 0.60
CA GLY A 116 -8.76 3.73 0.19
C GLY A 116 -7.36 3.60 0.76
N LEU A 117 -6.52 4.64 0.61
CA LEU A 117 -5.18 4.63 1.23
C LEU A 117 -5.22 4.46 2.75
N ARG A 118 -6.20 5.08 3.43
CA ARG A 118 -6.37 4.86 4.89
C ARG A 118 -6.72 3.40 5.21
N GLU A 119 -7.50 2.74 4.37
CA GLU A 119 -7.84 1.31 4.53
C GLU A 119 -6.62 0.43 4.30
N GLU A 120 -5.82 0.67 3.26
CA GLU A 120 -4.57 -0.03 2.96
C GLU A 120 -3.57 0.08 4.13
N ILE A 121 -3.38 1.30 4.66
CA ILE A 121 -2.52 1.57 5.81
C ILE A 121 -3.00 0.81 7.05
N ARG A 122 -4.31 0.86 7.36
CA ARG A 122 -4.89 0.15 8.51
C ARG A 122 -4.78 -1.38 8.34
N ALA A 123 -4.88 -1.88 7.12
CA ALA A 123 -4.69 -3.29 6.81
C ALA A 123 -3.24 -3.74 6.94
N GLY A 124 -2.28 -2.80 6.96
CA GLY A 124 -0.85 -3.05 7.10
C GLY A 124 -0.17 -3.48 5.82
N PHE A 125 -0.73 -3.12 4.69
CA PHE A 125 -0.07 -3.28 3.40
C PHE A 125 1.14 -2.36 3.28
N ALA A 126 2.11 -2.74 2.46
CA ALA A 126 3.23 -1.89 2.12
C ALA A 126 2.77 -0.85 1.09
N ILE A 127 3.24 0.39 1.26
CA ILE A 127 2.88 1.50 0.39
C ILE A 127 4.14 2.01 -0.32
N GLY A 128 4.04 2.14 -1.63
CA GLY A 128 5.00 2.76 -2.52
C GLY A 128 4.39 3.93 -3.28
N ASP A 129 5.20 4.61 -4.03
CA ASP A 129 4.88 5.80 -4.82
C ASP A 129 4.80 5.43 -6.31
N HIS A 130 3.80 5.98 -7.03
CA HIS A 130 3.58 5.77 -8.46
C HIS A 130 3.42 7.10 -9.24
N THR A 131 4.12 8.13 -8.82
CA THR A 131 4.05 9.52 -9.30
C THR A 131 2.76 10.25 -8.92
N GLU A 132 2.76 11.56 -9.11
CA GLU A 132 1.59 12.38 -8.77
C GLU A 132 0.42 12.17 -9.75
N GLN A 133 0.69 12.02 -11.05
CA GLN A 133 -0.34 11.98 -12.09
C GLN A 133 -0.18 10.79 -13.05
N HIS A 134 0.55 9.74 -12.66
CA HIS A 134 0.84 8.59 -13.52
C HIS A 134 1.53 8.98 -14.84
N GLN A 135 2.45 9.98 -14.80
CA GLN A 135 3.14 10.44 -16.00
C GLN A 135 4.22 9.46 -16.47
N THR A 136 4.39 9.31 -17.78
CA THR A 136 5.55 8.66 -18.37
C THR A 136 6.80 9.51 -18.13
N LEU A 137 7.56 9.20 -17.09
CA LEU A 137 8.67 10.04 -16.60
C LEU A 137 9.70 10.35 -17.67
N THR A 138 10.02 9.40 -18.55
CA THR A 138 11.02 9.58 -19.61
C THR A 138 10.68 10.66 -20.62
N GLN A 139 9.42 11.12 -20.68
CA GLN A 139 8.97 12.23 -21.52
C GLN A 139 9.09 13.59 -20.82
N LEU A 140 9.40 13.60 -19.52
CA LEU A 140 9.52 14.82 -18.73
C LEU A 140 10.99 15.28 -18.62
N ARG A 141 11.21 16.60 -18.49
CA ARG A 141 12.50 17.15 -18.12
C ARG A 141 12.91 16.66 -16.72
N PRO A 142 14.22 16.54 -16.42
CA PRO A 142 14.71 15.96 -15.16
C PRO A 142 14.06 16.54 -13.89
N GLY A 143 13.96 17.88 -13.79
CA GLY A 143 13.33 18.53 -12.63
C GLY A 143 11.84 18.19 -12.46
N LEU A 144 11.11 17.99 -13.57
CA LEU A 144 9.71 17.57 -13.52
C LEU A 144 9.56 16.11 -13.14
N GLN A 145 10.53 15.24 -13.48
CA GLN A 145 10.53 13.85 -13.00
C GLN A 145 10.69 13.80 -11.47
N SER A 146 11.67 14.54 -10.91
CA SER A 146 11.86 14.63 -9.46
C SER A 146 10.63 15.19 -8.75
N LYS A 147 10.04 16.27 -9.33
CA LYS A 147 8.82 16.87 -8.78
C LYS A 147 7.63 15.90 -8.78
N ALA A 148 7.40 15.15 -9.86
CA ALA A 148 6.30 14.19 -9.97
C ALA A 148 6.41 13.07 -8.92
N ILE A 149 7.63 12.63 -8.60
CA ILE A 149 7.93 11.66 -7.54
C ILE A 149 7.72 12.31 -6.16
N GLN A 150 8.29 13.49 -5.94
CA GLN A 150 8.24 14.17 -4.64
C GLN A 150 6.82 14.55 -4.23
N ASP A 151 6.02 15.09 -5.15
CA ASP A 151 4.65 15.54 -4.85
C ASP A 151 3.78 14.37 -4.36
N ALA A 152 3.83 13.23 -5.06
CA ALA A 152 3.11 12.02 -4.64
C ALA A 152 3.60 11.53 -3.28
N ALA A 153 4.91 11.45 -3.09
CA ALA A 153 5.49 10.99 -1.84
C ALA A 153 5.10 11.86 -0.63
N LEU A 154 5.09 13.19 -0.79
CA LEU A 154 4.66 14.12 0.25
C LEU A 154 3.17 13.97 0.55
N ARG A 155 2.35 13.80 -0.48
CA ARG A 155 0.91 13.55 -0.35
C ARG A 155 0.64 12.24 0.37
N ILE A 156 1.30 11.14 0.01
CA ILE A 156 1.21 9.85 0.71
C ILE A 156 1.62 10.00 2.18
N ARG A 157 2.72 10.68 2.46
CA ARG A 157 3.21 10.95 3.82
C ARG A 157 2.19 11.70 4.67
N SER A 158 1.38 12.60 4.09
CA SER A 158 0.36 13.36 4.81
C SER A 158 -0.73 12.49 5.44
N TYR A 159 -0.83 11.21 5.04
CA TYR A 159 -1.73 10.20 5.63
C TYR A 159 -1.17 9.55 6.91
N GLY A 160 -0.06 10.06 7.46
CA GLY A 160 0.48 9.65 8.76
C GLY A 160 1.42 8.43 8.69
N ILE A 161 1.93 8.12 7.51
CA ILE A 161 2.99 7.10 7.31
C ILE A 161 4.33 7.77 6.97
N PRO A 162 5.46 7.06 7.14
CA PRO A 162 6.75 7.56 6.70
C PRO A 162 6.78 7.86 5.20
N TYR A 163 7.73 8.69 4.80
CA TYR A 163 8.03 8.94 3.40
C TYR A 163 8.26 7.60 2.66
N PRO A 164 7.60 7.37 1.51
CA PRO A 164 7.73 6.10 0.79
C PRO A 164 9.18 5.80 0.43
N ARG A 165 9.58 4.54 0.57
CA ARG A 165 10.92 4.06 0.22
C ARG A 165 10.91 3.19 -1.02
N LEU A 166 9.73 2.84 -1.52
CA LEU A 166 9.49 2.11 -2.76
C LEU A 166 8.85 3.05 -3.77
N PHE A 167 9.27 2.92 -5.01
CA PHE A 167 8.74 3.65 -6.14
C PHE A 167 8.53 2.71 -7.31
N ARG A 168 7.45 2.86 -8.07
CA ARG A 168 7.31 2.18 -9.36
C ARG A 168 7.12 3.21 -10.46
N PRO A 169 7.98 3.22 -11.49
CA PRO A 169 7.78 4.10 -12.62
C PRO A 169 6.56 3.66 -13.44
N PRO A 170 5.63 4.56 -13.80
CA PRO A 170 4.51 4.26 -14.70
C PRO A 170 4.99 3.57 -15.99
N GLY A 171 4.32 2.47 -16.36
CA GLY A 171 4.71 1.64 -17.49
C GLY A 171 6.08 0.98 -17.40
N GLY A 172 6.78 1.09 -16.28
CA GLY A 172 8.16 0.59 -16.12
C GLY A 172 9.21 1.47 -16.79
N PHE A 173 8.85 2.65 -17.31
CA PHE A 173 9.75 3.53 -18.05
C PHE A 173 10.56 4.42 -17.12
N PHE A 174 11.89 4.33 -17.23
CA PHE A 174 12.82 5.17 -16.48
C PHE A 174 14.11 5.42 -17.26
N ASN A 175 14.79 6.51 -16.97
CA ASN A 175 16.07 6.90 -17.53
C ASN A 175 17.06 7.32 -16.43
N ALA A 176 18.22 7.86 -16.82
CA ALA A 176 19.24 8.30 -15.87
C ALA A 176 18.73 9.41 -14.92
N ALA A 177 17.87 10.32 -15.42
CA ALA A 177 17.29 11.38 -14.62
C ALA A 177 16.31 10.84 -13.57
N THR A 178 15.47 9.86 -13.95
CA THR A 178 14.61 9.14 -13.01
C THR A 178 15.43 8.50 -11.91
N MET A 179 16.52 7.79 -12.27
CA MET A 179 17.37 7.13 -11.28
C MET A 179 18.12 8.12 -10.37
N ALA A 180 18.48 9.30 -10.90
CA ALA A 180 19.07 10.38 -10.09
C ALA A 180 18.06 10.91 -9.06
N ALA A 181 16.82 11.21 -9.48
CA ALA A 181 15.74 11.64 -8.61
C ALA A 181 15.43 10.60 -7.51
N LEU A 182 15.32 9.31 -7.87
CA LEU A 182 15.08 8.25 -6.88
C LEU A 182 16.21 8.13 -5.86
N ARG A 183 17.45 8.34 -6.27
CA ARG A 183 18.61 8.36 -5.37
C ARG A 183 18.55 9.52 -4.39
N GLU A 184 18.20 10.71 -4.88
CA GLU A 184 17.99 11.91 -4.06
C GLU A 184 16.90 11.66 -3.01
N HIS A 185 15.76 11.09 -3.42
CA HIS A 185 14.64 10.76 -2.54
C HIS A 185 14.84 9.46 -1.74
N ARG A 186 15.98 8.76 -1.92
CA ARG A 186 16.32 7.49 -1.26
C ARG A 186 15.25 6.41 -1.47
N MET A 187 14.68 6.36 -2.66
CA MET A 187 13.68 5.38 -3.08
C MET A 187 14.29 4.28 -3.95
N LEU A 188 13.82 3.06 -3.75
CA LEU A 188 14.15 1.90 -4.58
C LEU A 188 13.08 1.74 -5.65
N ALA A 189 13.49 1.69 -6.93
CA ALA A 189 12.56 1.36 -7.99
C ALA A 189 12.18 -0.13 -7.93
N VAL A 190 10.87 -0.43 -8.03
CA VAL A 190 10.33 -1.78 -8.02
C VAL A 190 9.63 -2.04 -9.34
N LEU A 191 10.17 -2.95 -10.12
CA LEU A 191 9.59 -3.44 -11.36
C LEU A 191 8.88 -4.77 -11.08
N TRP A 192 8.68 -5.61 -12.11
CA TRP A 192 8.01 -6.90 -12.00
C TRP A 192 8.67 -7.96 -12.87
N THR A 193 8.36 -9.21 -12.62
CA THR A 193 8.71 -10.35 -13.48
C THR A 193 7.48 -11.01 -14.08
N VAL A 194 6.30 -10.70 -13.55
CA VAL A 194 5.03 -11.23 -14.05
C VAL A 194 4.10 -10.07 -14.32
N ASP A 195 3.84 -9.80 -15.59
CA ASP A 195 2.82 -8.88 -16.04
C ASP A 195 1.54 -9.66 -16.33
N THR A 196 0.49 -9.39 -15.58
CA THR A 196 -0.81 -10.03 -15.77
C THR A 196 -1.59 -9.43 -16.95
N GLN A 197 -1.18 -8.25 -17.41
CA GLN A 197 -1.88 -7.44 -18.42
C GLN A 197 -3.37 -7.24 -18.07
N ASP A 198 -3.67 -7.17 -16.80
CA ASP A 198 -5.05 -7.03 -16.30
C ASP A 198 -5.70 -5.70 -16.71
N PHE A 199 -4.85 -4.68 -16.97
CA PHE A 199 -5.30 -3.38 -17.49
C PHE A 199 -5.96 -3.49 -18.87
N THR A 200 -5.66 -4.54 -19.67
CA THR A 200 -6.32 -4.81 -20.97
C THR A 200 -7.67 -5.49 -20.81
N ARG A 201 -8.07 -5.88 -19.61
CA ARG A 201 -9.33 -6.58 -19.29
C ARG A 201 -9.53 -7.90 -20.07
N PRO A 202 -8.55 -8.82 -20.03
CA PRO A 202 -8.56 -10.05 -20.82
C PRO A 202 -9.45 -11.17 -20.23
N GLY A 203 -10.21 -10.88 -19.18
CA GLY A 203 -10.98 -11.84 -18.40
C GLY A 203 -10.25 -12.32 -17.14
N ALA A 204 -11.00 -12.52 -16.05
CA ALA A 204 -10.45 -12.94 -14.75
C ALA A 204 -9.63 -14.24 -14.83
N ARG A 205 -10.04 -15.18 -15.68
CA ARG A 205 -9.31 -16.44 -15.90
C ARG A 205 -7.93 -16.22 -16.51
N ALA A 206 -7.83 -15.37 -17.54
CA ALA A 206 -6.56 -15.06 -18.20
C ALA A 206 -5.59 -14.34 -17.24
N ILE A 207 -6.10 -13.37 -16.46
CA ILE A 207 -5.33 -12.67 -15.41
C ILE A 207 -4.76 -13.69 -14.41
N MET A 208 -5.61 -14.58 -13.89
CA MET A 208 -5.21 -15.62 -12.95
C MET A 208 -4.16 -16.55 -13.56
N GLN A 209 -4.36 -17.02 -14.79
CA GLN A 209 -3.41 -17.90 -15.47
C GLN A 209 -2.04 -17.24 -15.61
N ARG A 210 -1.96 -16.00 -16.13
CA ARG A 210 -0.70 -15.26 -16.28
C ARG A 210 0.02 -15.08 -14.94
N ALA A 211 -0.71 -14.71 -13.89
CA ALA A 211 -0.14 -14.56 -12.55
C ALA A 211 0.46 -15.87 -12.02
N VAL A 212 -0.27 -16.97 -12.16
CA VAL A 212 0.11 -18.28 -11.61
C VAL A 212 1.20 -18.94 -12.45
N ASP A 213 1.05 -18.95 -13.78
CA ASP A 213 2.00 -19.62 -14.68
C ASP A 213 3.34 -18.87 -14.76
N GLY A 214 3.31 -17.53 -14.63
CA GLY A 214 4.52 -16.70 -14.56
C GLY A 214 5.25 -16.79 -13.22
N ALA A 215 4.58 -17.23 -12.15
CA ALA A 215 5.18 -17.23 -10.81
C ALA A 215 6.36 -18.18 -10.68
N ARG A 216 7.48 -17.65 -10.20
CA ARG A 216 8.74 -18.34 -9.85
C ARG A 216 9.22 -17.78 -8.51
N ASN A 217 10.19 -18.44 -7.88
CA ASN A 217 10.80 -17.93 -6.65
C ASN A 217 11.25 -16.48 -6.79
N GLY A 218 10.81 -15.63 -5.88
CA GLY A 218 11.10 -14.21 -5.89
C GLY A 218 10.29 -13.38 -6.89
N ALA A 219 9.27 -13.93 -7.53
CA ALA A 219 8.47 -13.18 -8.50
C ALA A 219 7.74 -12.00 -7.86
N ILE A 220 7.74 -10.88 -8.57
CA ILE A 220 6.92 -9.69 -8.30
C ILE A 220 5.84 -9.66 -9.38
N ILE A 221 4.59 -9.77 -8.97
CA ILE A 221 3.42 -9.88 -9.84
C ILE A 221 2.73 -8.52 -9.91
N LEU A 222 2.55 -8.00 -11.12
CA LEU A 222 1.88 -6.74 -11.41
C LEU A 222 0.39 -6.96 -11.59
N LEU A 223 -0.40 -6.19 -10.84
CA LEU A 223 -1.85 -6.06 -10.89
C LEU A 223 -2.22 -4.58 -10.72
N HIS A 224 -3.48 -4.21 -10.95
CA HIS A 224 -3.97 -2.84 -10.78
C HIS A 224 -5.30 -2.81 -10.04
N ASP A 225 -5.54 -1.77 -9.21
CA ASP A 225 -6.84 -1.49 -8.59
C ASP A 225 -7.41 -0.12 -8.97
N GLY A 226 -6.61 0.68 -9.68
CA GLY A 226 -6.95 1.98 -10.25
C GLY A 226 -6.77 2.05 -11.78
N GLY A 227 -6.87 3.26 -12.35
CA GLY A 227 -6.64 3.52 -13.77
C GLY A 227 -7.69 2.93 -14.72
N GLY A 228 -8.91 2.67 -14.25
CA GLY A 228 -10.04 2.16 -15.07
C GLY A 228 -10.84 1.05 -14.37
N ASP A 229 -11.62 0.29 -15.15
CA ASP A 229 -12.39 -0.84 -14.61
C ASP A 229 -11.46 -2.02 -14.26
N ARG A 230 -11.44 -2.39 -12.99
CA ARG A 230 -10.62 -3.48 -12.42
C ARG A 230 -11.48 -4.61 -11.82
N THR A 231 -12.74 -4.72 -12.25
CA THR A 231 -13.65 -5.79 -11.79
C THR A 231 -13.11 -7.17 -12.09
N GLN A 232 -12.47 -7.37 -13.25
CA GLN A 232 -11.87 -8.65 -13.64
C GLN A 232 -10.64 -8.98 -12.79
N THR A 233 -9.80 -7.99 -12.48
CA THR A 233 -8.65 -8.15 -11.58
C THR A 233 -9.11 -8.56 -10.18
N LEU A 234 -10.09 -7.84 -9.64
CA LEU A 234 -10.69 -8.17 -8.35
C LEU A 234 -11.28 -9.58 -8.33
N ALA A 235 -11.99 -9.99 -9.40
CA ALA A 235 -12.55 -11.33 -9.52
C ALA A 235 -11.48 -12.44 -9.62
N ALA A 236 -10.32 -12.14 -10.22
CA ALA A 236 -9.20 -13.07 -10.34
C ALA A 236 -8.44 -13.28 -9.01
N LEU A 237 -8.44 -12.28 -8.14
CA LEU A 237 -7.56 -12.20 -6.97
C LEU A 237 -7.66 -13.41 -6.02
N PRO A 238 -8.85 -13.93 -5.63
CA PRO A 238 -8.94 -15.12 -4.78
C PRO A 238 -8.30 -16.34 -5.43
N ALA A 239 -8.55 -16.59 -6.71
CA ALA A 239 -8.00 -17.74 -7.43
C ALA A 239 -6.47 -17.63 -7.57
N ILE A 240 -5.92 -16.43 -7.81
CA ILE A 240 -4.47 -16.17 -7.82
C ILE A 240 -3.87 -16.59 -6.48
N ILE A 241 -4.40 -16.09 -5.37
CA ILE A 241 -3.90 -16.33 -4.01
C ILE A 241 -3.93 -17.83 -3.68
N HIS A 242 -5.07 -18.48 -3.89
CA HIS A 242 -5.23 -19.91 -3.59
C HIS A 242 -4.29 -20.77 -4.42
N ARG A 243 -4.16 -20.51 -5.73
CA ARG A 243 -3.31 -21.31 -6.63
C ARG A 243 -1.82 -21.10 -6.35
N LEU A 244 -1.39 -19.87 -6.04
CA LEU A 244 0.00 -19.60 -5.65
C LEU A 244 0.36 -20.36 -4.35
N ARG A 245 -0.53 -20.33 -3.36
CA ARG A 245 -0.35 -21.11 -2.11
C ARG A 245 -0.35 -22.62 -2.35
N ALA A 246 -1.26 -23.13 -3.17
CA ALA A 246 -1.30 -24.54 -3.55
C ALA A 246 -0.01 -24.99 -4.26
N ARG A 247 0.65 -24.08 -4.98
CA ARG A 247 2.00 -24.30 -5.54
C ARG A 247 3.11 -24.16 -4.50
N GLY A 248 2.79 -23.92 -3.23
CA GLY A 248 3.74 -23.80 -2.12
C GLY A 248 4.45 -22.44 -2.04
N PHE A 249 3.97 -21.40 -2.72
CA PHE A 249 4.52 -20.06 -2.56
C PHE A 249 4.01 -19.39 -1.29
N GLN A 250 4.92 -18.75 -0.54
CA GLN A 250 4.59 -17.81 0.50
C GLN A 250 4.36 -16.43 -0.13
N LEU A 251 3.21 -15.82 0.16
CA LEU A 251 2.92 -14.45 -0.22
C LEU A 251 3.59 -13.50 0.78
N VAL A 252 4.30 -12.49 0.27
CA VAL A 252 5.02 -11.49 1.09
C VAL A 252 4.85 -10.10 0.46
N THR A 253 5.06 -9.05 1.25
CA THR A 253 5.23 -7.70 0.69
C THR A 253 6.61 -7.56 0.05
N VAL A 254 6.80 -6.57 -0.84
CA VAL A 254 8.14 -6.29 -1.40
C VAL A 254 9.17 -6.01 -0.30
N PRO A 255 8.89 -5.16 0.72
CA PRO A 255 9.85 -4.96 1.82
C PRO A 255 10.22 -6.24 2.57
N GLN A 256 9.25 -7.13 2.82
CA GLN A 256 9.50 -8.42 3.46
C GLN A 256 10.38 -9.32 2.60
N MET A 257 10.11 -9.38 1.30
CA MET A 257 10.93 -10.15 0.34
C MET A 257 12.39 -9.69 0.36
N LEU A 258 12.64 -8.37 0.38
CA LEU A 258 13.99 -7.80 0.46
C LEU A 258 14.67 -8.04 1.82
N LEU A 259 13.88 -8.15 2.89
CA LEU A 259 14.37 -8.43 4.24
C LEU A 259 14.75 -9.89 4.42
N HIS A 260 13.93 -10.82 3.93
CA HIS A 260 14.11 -12.25 4.13
C HIS A 260 15.34 -12.79 3.40
N ASP A 261 15.54 -12.35 2.16
CA ASP A 261 16.72 -12.71 1.38
C ASP A 261 16.98 -11.65 0.29
N PRO A 262 18.10 -10.93 0.35
CA PRO A 262 18.40 -9.88 -0.60
C PRO A 262 18.43 -10.39 -2.04
N PRO A 263 17.90 -9.63 -3.00
CA PRO A 263 17.94 -10.01 -4.41
C PRO A 263 19.37 -9.96 -4.98
N SER A 264 19.55 -10.58 -6.15
CA SER A 264 20.83 -10.53 -6.89
C SER A 264 21.21 -9.06 -7.19
N LYS A 265 22.52 -8.79 -7.22
CA LYS A 265 23.06 -7.50 -7.68
C LYS A 265 22.71 -7.21 -9.14
N ARG A 266 22.59 -8.26 -9.99
CA ARG A 266 22.16 -8.13 -11.37
C ARG A 266 20.66 -8.36 -11.45
N GLN A 267 19.94 -7.33 -11.88
CA GLN A 267 18.49 -7.35 -12.10
C GLN A 267 18.22 -7.19 -13.60
N ALA A 268 17.44 -8.11 -14.16
CA ALA A 268 16.94 -7.95 -15.52
C ALA A 268 15.78 -6.92 -15.52
N ARG A 269 15.75 -6.05 -16.52
CA ARG A 269 14.57 -5.21 -16.75
C ARG A 269 13.44 -6.08 -17.29
N PRO A 270 12.19 -5.88 -16.86
CA PRO A 270 11.04 -6.51 -17.50
C PRO A 270 10.96 -6.02 -18.96
N ILE A 271 10.47 -6.88 -19.84
CA ILE A 271 10.11 -6.45 -21.19
C ILE A 271 8.85 -5.59 -21.02
N SER A 272 8.97 -4.26 -21.18
CA SER A 272 7.83 -3.39 -21.27
C SER A 272 7.11 -3.70 -22.57
N HIS A 273 5.95 -4.32 -22.50
CA HIS A 273 5.04 -4.34 -23.63
C HIS A 273 4.48 -2.92 -23.71
N GLY A 274 4.93 -2.18 -24.72
CA GLY A 274 4.55 -0.80 -24.90
C GLY A 274 3.04 -0.61 -24.77
N ALA A 275 2.65 0.44 -24.01
CA ALA A 275 1.31 0.95 -24.00
C ALA A 275 1.06 1.73 -25.29
#